data_ebb3f43b93305cf2154d68da17f1ea57
#
_entry.id   ebb3f43b93305cf2154d68da17f1ea57
#
_cell.length_a   1.000
_cell.length_b   1.000
_cell.length_c   1.000
_cell.angle_alpha   90.00
_cell.angle_beta   90.00
_cell.angle_gamma   90.00
#
_symmetry.space_group_name_H-M   'P 1'
#
loop_
_entity.id
_entity.type
_entity.pdbx_description
1 polymer ?
#
loop_
_entity_poly.entity_id
_entity_poly.type
_entity_poly.pdbx_seq_one_letter_code
_entity_poly.pdbx_strand_id
1 'polypeptide(L)'
;MFLDVRFDNPFQTNCWAVSADGSEEAVVVDPGFQPEQVRDMVERSGRRIAAVLATHGHADHIASVPAVCEPDIPLYIHQADELALTDQGAWGAGMPAPDRYRPQEVRTVKDGDVLEFAGFEIRVRHTPGHTPGSVCYVTDGFLFSGDLVFRDTIGRHDFPNSSSRDMYESLRWFLTLQDDLDVYPGHGPQTTVGRERARNEWLRALV
;
A
#
# COMPACT_ATOMS: atom_id res chain seq x y z
N MET A 1 16.82 -7.95 7.25
CA MET A 1 15.62 -7.66 6.44
C MET A 1 16.05 -7.11 5.09
N PHE A 2 15.52 -7.63 3.96
CA PHE A 2 15.59 -6.97 2.66
C PHE A 2 14.42 -5.98 2.56
N LEU A 3 14.71 -4.77 2.17
CA LEU A 3 13.72 -3.74 1.84
C LEU A 3 14.29 -2.91 0.70
N ASP A 4 13.56 -2.79 -0.38
CA ASP A 4 13.90 -1.91 -1.51
C ASP A 4 12.64 -1.17 -1.98
N VAL A 5 12.82 -0.03 -2.64
CA VAL A 5 11.74 0.83 -3.11
C VAL A 5 12.03 1.33 -4.51
N ARG A 6 10.98 1.40 -5.34
CA ARG A 6 11.00 2.06 -6.66
C ARG A 6 9.90 3.11 -6.70
N PHE A 7 10.25 4.31 -7.17
CA PHE A 7 9.35 5.46 -7.29
C PHE A 7 9.55 6.25 -8.60
N ASP A 8 10.29 5.69 -9.55
CA ASP A 8 10.57 6.33 -10.84
C ASP A 8 9.37 6.20 -11.79
N ASN A 9 8.29 6.88 -11.45
CA ASN A 9 7.05 6.96 -12.22
C ASN A 9 6.47 8.38 -12.15
N PRO A 10 5.54 8.76 -13.06
CA PRO A 10 5.00 10.12 -13.14
C PRO A 10 4.31 10.62 -11.85
N PHE A 11 3.83 9.70 -11.01
CA PHE A 11 3.13 10.02 -9.77
C PHE A 11 4.02 9.91 -8.54
N GLN A 12 5.26 9.42 -8.71
CA GLN A 12 6.20 9.16 -7.63
C GLN A 12 5.61 8.22 -6.55
N THR A 13 4.79 7.28 -6.98
CA THR A 13 4.24 6.23 -6.12
C THR A 13 5.35 5.27 -5.72
N ASN A 14 5.48 4.98 -4.46
CA ASN A 14 6.44 4.03 -3.93
C ASN A 14 5.95 2.60 -4.16
N CYS A 15 6.69 1.82 -4.91
CA CYS A 15 6.58 0.37 -4.93
C CYS A 15 7.59 -0.21 -3.95
N TRP A 16 7.11 -0.89 -2.92
CA TRP A 16 7.96 -1.52 -1.91
C TRP A 16 8.12 -3.01 -2.14
N ALA A 17 9.33 -3.54 -1.93
CA ALA A 17 9.57 -4.98 -1.83
C ALA A 17 10.25 -5.29 -0.50
N VAL A 18 9.70 -6.26 0.24
CA VAL A 18 10.18 -6.60 1.58
C VAL A 18 10.29 -8.10 1.78
N SER A 19 11.32 -8.52 2.53
CA SER A 19 11.57 -9.91 2.90
C SER A 19 12.35 -9.99 4.21
N ALA A 20 12.02 -10.94 5.07
CA ALA A 20 12.82 -11.25 6.24
C ALA A 20 14.18 -11.87 5.86
N ASP A 21 15.15 -11.83 6.76
CA ASP A 21 16.43 -12.49 6.56
C ASP A 21 16.23 -14.00 6.46
N GLY A 22 16.88 -14.61 5.46
CA GLY A 22 16.79 -16.05 5.21
C GLY A 22 15.55 -16.50 4.43
N SER A 23 14.61 -15.62 4.12
CA SER A 23 13.50 -15.96 3.23
C SER A 23 13.91 -15.89 1.76
N GLU A 24 13.49 -16.88 0.98
CA GLU A 24 13.63 -16.90 -0.49
C GLU A 24 12.48 -16.16 -1.19
N GLU A 25 11.53 -15.63 -0.43
CA GLU A 25 10.36 -14.94 -0.91
C GLU A 25 10.43 -13.45 -0.55
N ALA A 26 9.80 -12.62 -1.39
CA ALA A 26 9.52 -11.23 -1.11
C ALA A 26 8.03 -10.93 -1.33
N VAL A 27 7.50 -9.99 -0.58
CA VAL A 27 6.21 -9.39 -0.83
C VAL A 27 6.42 -8.06 -1.53
N VAL A 28 5.61 -7.77 -2.54
CA VAL A 28 5.55 -6.48 -3.21
C VAL A 28 4.30 -5.72 -2.75
N VAL A 29 4.46 -4.47 -2.35
CA VAL A 29 3.35 -3.59 -1.97
C VAL A 29 3.27 -2.46 -2.98
N ASP A 30 2.08 -2.26 -3.54
CA ASP A 30 1.76 -1.22 -4.52
C ASP A 30 2.71 -1.22 -5.74
N PRO A 31 2.59 -2.15 -6.69
CA PRO A 31 3.56 -2.33 -7.78
C PRO A 31 3.63 -1.16 -8.77
N GLY A 32 2.74 -0.17 -8.67
CA GLY A 32 2.80 1.05 -9.48
C GLY A 32 2.64 0.82 -10.97
N PHE A 33 3.45 1.53 -11.80
CA PHE A 33 3.32 1.53 -13.26
C PHE A 33 4.41 0.75 -14.02
N GLN A 34 5.45 0.25 -13.37
CA GLN A 34 6.66 -0.23 -14.05
C GLN A 34 6.97 -1.70 -13.70
N PRO A 35 6.25 -2.66 -14.29
CA PRO A 35 6.33 -4.08 -13.91
C PRO A 35 7.73 -4.67 -14.06
N GLU A 36 8.51 -4.27 -15.07
CA GLU A 36 9.87 -4.74 -15.29
C GLU A 36 10.79 -4.30 -14.14
N GLN A 37 10.65 -3.07 -13.66
CA GLN A 37 11.45 -2.57 -12.54
C GLN A 37 11.09 -3.28 -11.23
N VAL A 38 9.82 -3.62 -11.04
CA VAL A 38 9.37 -4.39 -9.87
C VAL A 38 9.99 -5.79 -9.88
N ARG A 39 9.94 -6.49 -11.02
CA ARG A 39 10.56 -7.81 -11.17
C ARG A 39 12.07 -7.76 -10.96
N ASP A 40 12.76 -6.86 -11.65
CA ASP A 40 14.20 -6.63 -11.52
C ASP A 40 14.63 -6.37 -10.06
N MET A 41 13.84 -5.60 -9.32
CA MET A 41 14.12 -5.30 -7.92
C MET A 41 14.14 -6.57 -7.06
N VAL A 42 13.15 -7.44 -7.24
CA VAL A 42 13.04 -8.69 -6.48
C VAL A 42 14.07 -9.72 -6.96
N GLU A 43 14.23 -9.91 -8.28
CA GLU A 43 15.18 -10.85 -8.86
C GLU A 43 16.64 -10.57 -8.45
N ARG A 44 17.05 -9.28 -8.46
CA ARG A 44 18.40 -8.88 -7.98
C ARG A 44 18.66 -9.21 -6.52
N SER A 45 17.60 -9.34 -5.72
CA SER A 45 17.73 -9.78 -4.33
C SER A 45 17.91 -11.29 -4.18
N GLY A 46 17.80 -12.06 -5.28
CA GLY A 46 17.81 -13.53 -5.30
C GLY A 46 16.51 -14.16 -4.77
N ARG A 47 15.42 -13.39 -4.71
CA ARG A 47 14.13 -13.82 -4.18
C ARG A 47 13.09 -13.95 -5.29
N ARG A 48 11.97 -14.62 -4.97
CA ARG A 48 10.78 -14.67 -5.83
C ARG A 48 9.63 -13.88 -5.18
N ILE A 49 8.74 -13.33 -5.99
CA ILE A 49 7.54 -12.67 -5.49
C ILE A 49 6.55 -13.73 -5.01
N ALA A 50 6.18 -13.70 -3.73
CA ALA A 50 5.19 -14.61 -3.15
C ALA A 50 3.76 -14.05 -3.20
N ALA A 51 3.61 -12.73 -3.09
CA ALA A 51 2.33 -12.04 -3.14
C ALA A 51 2.51 -10.58 -3.51
N VAL A 52 1.46 -9.98 -4.06
CA VAL A 52 1.31 -8.53 -4.22
C VAL A 52 0.22 -8.06 -3.27
N LEU A 53 0.50 -7.01 -2.51
CA LEU A 53 -0.42 -6.37 -1.58
C LEU A 53 -0.75 -4.98 -2.11
N ALA A 54 -2.01 -4.71 -2.43
CA ALA A 54 -2.47 -3.37 -2.78
C ALA A 54 -3.00 -2.67 -1.52
N THR A 55 -2.44 -1.51 -1.18
CA THR A 55 -2.96 -0.71 -0.08
C THR A 55 -4.33 -0.12 -0.40
N HIS A 56 -4.58 0.18 -1.67
CA HIS A 56 -5.86 0.67 -2.18
C HIS A 56 -5.95 0.55 -3.71
N GLY A 57 -7.08 0.93 -4.28
CA GLY A 57 -7.41 0.68 -5.69
C GLY A 57 -7.06 1.78 -6.69
N HIS A 58 -6.31 2.84 -6.34
CA HIS A 58 -5.93 3.85 -7.33
C HIS A 58 -4.94 3.31 -8.35
N ALA A 59 -5.07 3.79 -9.58
CA ALA A 59 -4.31 3.29 -10.74
C ALA A 59 -2.79 3.36 -10.55
N ASP A 60 -2.30 4.39 -9.90
CA ASP A 60 -0.86 4.57 -9.67
C ASP A 60 -0.26 3.56 -8.66
N HIS A 61 -1.11 2.85 -7.92
CA HIS A 61 -0.69 1.74 -7.04
C HIS A 61 -0.84 0.37 -7.70
N ILE A 62 -1.82 0.19 -8.61
CA ILE A 62 -2.18 -1.14 -9.12
C ILE A 62 -1.95 -1.36 -10.62
N ALA A 63 -1.47 -0.36 -11.37
CA ALA A 63 -1.36 -0.46 -12.84
C ALA A 63 -0.48 -1.63 -13.32
N SER A 64 0.57 -1.99 -12.58
CA SER A 64 1.44 -3.13 -12.91
C SER A 64 0.93 -4.49 -12.43
N VAL A 65 -0.15 -4.52 -11.63
CA VAL A 65 -0.66 -5.76 -11.05
C VAL A 65 -0.85 -6.89 -12.07
N PRO A 66 -1.49 -6.67 -13.26
CA PRO A 66 -1.70 -7.76 -14.20
C PRO A 66 -0.40 -8.38 -14.71
N ALA A 67 0.65 -7.57 -14.84
CA ALA A 67 1.93 -8.04 -15.32
C ALA A 67 2.81 -8.64 -14.20
N VAL A 68 2.70 -8.16 -12.97
CA VAL A 68 3.48 -8.68 -11.83
C VAL A 68 2.87 -9.97 -11.26
N CYS A 69 1.55 -10.11 -11.27
CA CYS A 69 0.81 -11.24 -10.72
C CYS A 69 0.64 -12.43 -11.70
N GLU A 70 1.57 -12.68 -12.59
CA GLU A 70 1.52 -13.82 -13.52
C GLU A 70 2.11 -15.10 -12.93
N PRO A 71 1.58 -16.27 -13.34
CA PRO A 71 0.19 -16.73 -13.27
C PRO A 71 -0.18 -17.17 -11.86
N ASP A 72 0.82 -17.33 -10.96
CA ASP A 72 0.67 -17.97 -9.63
C ASP A 72 0.88 -16.99 -8.47
N ILE A 73 1.04 -15.70 -8.75
CA ILE A 73 1.26 -14.68 -7.72
C ILE A 73 -0.07 -14.00 -7.39
N PRO A 74 -0.65 -14.21 -6.19
CA PRO A 74 -1.92 -13.63 -5.81
C PRO A 74 -1.80 -12.13 -5.53
N LEU A 75 -2.82 -11.37 -5.93
CA LEU A 75 -3.08 -10.02 -5.46
C LEU A 75 -3.97 -10.08 -4.22
N TYR A 76 -3.58 -9.34 -3.18
CA TYR A 76 -4.43 -9.04 -2.03
C TYR A 76 -4.89 -7.58 -2.09
N ILE A 77 -6.19 -7.35 -2.00
CA ILE A 77 -6.81 -6.02 -2.00
C ILE A 77 -8.04 -6.03 -1.09
N HIS A 78 -8.35 -4.92 -0.45
CA HIS A 78 -9.58 -4.84 0.35
C HIS A 78 -10.82 -4.96 -0.55
N GLN A 79 -11.83 -5.70 -0.07
CA GLN A 79 -13.05 -5.97 -0.85
C GLN A 79 -13.76 -4.71 -1.38
N ALA A 80 -13.71 -3.60 -0.63
CA ALA A 80 -14.35 -2.34 -1.03
C ALA A 80 -13.63 -1.65 -2.21
N ASP A 81 -12.38 -2.01 -2.47
CA ASP A 81 -11.59 -1.49 -3.60
C ASP A 81 -11.45 -2.50 -4.77
N GLU A 82 -12.01 -3.72 -4.64
CA GLU A 82 -11.92 -4.75 -5.69
C GLU A 82 -12.47 -4.27 -7.04
N LEU A 83 -13.52 -3.44 -7.04
CA LEU A 83 -14.09 -2.88 -8.27
C LEU A 83 -13.09 -2.04 -9.06
N ALA A 84 -12.14 -1.39 -8.39
CA ALA A 84 -11.10 -0.60 -9.03
C ALA A 84 -10.23 -1.40 -10.02
N LEU A 85 -10.13 -2.72 -9.86
CA LEU A 85 -9.41 -3.61 -10.78
C LEU A 85 -10.05 -3.73 -12.16
N THR A 86 -11.30 -3.31 -12.32
CA THR A 86 -12.06 -3.42 -13.57
C THR A 86 -12.72 -2.13 -14.01
N ASP A 87 -12.91 -1.17 -13.10
CA ASP A 87 -13.54 0.12 -13.38
C ASP A 87 -12.83 1.26 -12.63
N GLN A 88 -11.88 1.88 -13.29
CA GLN A 88 -11.18 3.07 -12.77
C GLN A 88 -11.97 4.36 -12.96
N GLY A 89 -13.03 4.35 -13.77
CA GLY A 89 -13.85 5.55 -14.01
C GLY A 89 -14.55 6.02 -12.74
N ALA A 90 -15.00 5.11 -11.90
CA ALA A 90 -15.59 5.43 -10.59
C ALA A 90 -14.54 5.80 -9.53
N TRP A 91 -13.26 5.43 -9.74
CA TRP A 91 -12.15 5.58 -8.80
C TRP A 91 -11.17 6.67 -9.23
N GLY A 92 -11.33 7.14 -10.46
CA GLY A 92 -10.32 7.95 -11.10
C GLY A 92 -10.27 9.37 -10.57
N ALA A 93 -9.14 9.72 -10.03
CA ALA A 93 -8.67 11.10 -9.93
C ALA A 93 -8.36 11.71 -11.33
N GLY A 94 -9.11 11.31 -12.36
CA GLY A 94 -8.91 11.74 -13.74
C GLY A 94 -7.71 11.10 -14.46
N MET A 95 -7.21 9.97 -13.96
CA MET A 95 -6.06 9.29 -14.56
C MET A 95 -6.49 8.40 -15.71
N PRO A 96 -5.72 8.40 -16.83
CA PRO A 96 -5.94 7.41 -17.89
C PRO A 96 -5.60 6.03 -17.33
N ALA A 97 -6.62 5.20 -17.22
CA ALA A 97 -6.45 3.84 -16.75
C ALA A 97 -6.63 2.88 -17.93
N PRO A 98 -5.76 1.88 -18.10
CA PRO A 98 -6.13 0.74 -18.91
C PRO A 98 -7.37 0.09 -18.30
N ASP A 99 -8.27 -0.39 -19.17
CA ASP A 99 -9.60 -0.87 -18.77
C ASP A 99 -9.61 -2.11 -17.85
N ARG A 100 -8.45 -2.67 -17.50
CA ARG A 100 -8.34 -3.89 -16.70
C ARG A 100 -7.03 -3.97 -15.94
N TYR A 101 -7.12 -3.89 -14.61
CA TYR A 101 -6.01 -4.19 -13.69
C TYR A 101 -6.17 -5.54 -12.96
N ARG A 102 -7.20 -6.32 -13.32
CA ARG A 102 -7.50 -7.57 -12.62
C ARG A 102 -6.55 -8.70 -13.07
N PRO A 103 -5.72 -9.24 -12.16
CA PRO A 103 -4.89 -10.41 -12.41
C PRO A 103 -5.74 -11.70 -12.38
N GLN A 104 -5.11 -12.85 -12.63
CA GLN A 104 -5.79 -14.14 -12.59
C GLN A 104 -6.27 -14.52 -11.19
N GLU A 105 -5.46 -14.26 -10.17
CA GLU A 105 -5.78 -14.59 -8.78
C GLU A 105 -5.90 -13.32 -7.94
N VAL A 106 -7.11 -13.06 -7.45
CA VAL A 106 -7.43 -11.97 -6.52
C VAL A 106 -7.97 -12.55 -5.23
N ARG A 107 -7.41 -12.14 -4.12
CA ARG A 107 -7.86 -12.47 -2.77
C ARG A 107 -8.26 -11.20 -2.04
N THR A 108 -9.49 -11.12 -1.60
CA THR A 108 -9.94 -9.97 -0.83
C THR A 108 -9.51 -10.08 0.64
N VAL A 109 -9.14 -8.94 1.22
CA VAL A 109 -8.81 -8.81 2.64
C VAL A 109 -9.80 -7.90 3.36
N LYS A 110 -9.83 -8.02 4.69
CA LYS A 110 -10.62 -7.17 5.60
C LYS A 110 -9.82 -6.86 6.86
N ASP A 111 -10.35 -5.96 7.66
CA ASP A 111 -9.74 -5.59 8.95
C ASP A 111 -9.50 -6.81 9.85
N GLY A 112 -8.30 -6.90 10.39
CA GLY A 112 -7.89 -7.97 11.31
C GLY A 112 -7.39 -9.25 10.63
N ASP A 113 -7.44 -9.36 9.31
CA ASP A 113 -6.84 -10.50 8.61
C ASP A 113 -5.32 -10.53 8.86
N VAL A 114 -4.76 -11.72 8.92
CA VAL A 114 -3.33 -11.97 9.09
C VAL A 114 -2.82 -12.77 7.90
N LEU A 115 -1.79 -12.24 7.25
CA LEU A 115 -1.12 -12.85 6.10
C LEU A 115 0.29 -13.27 6.53
N GLU A 116 0.72 -14.45 6.09
CA GLU A 116 2.06 -14.96 6.36
C GLU A 116 2.84 -15.08 5.05
N PHE A 117 3.77 -14.15 4.81
CA PHE A 117 4.61 -14.13 3.62
C PHE A 117 6.02 -13.62 3.93
N ALA A 118 6.96 -14.05 3.12
CA ALA A 118 8.33 -13.55 3.12
C ALA A 118 8.98 -13.53 4.52
N GLY A 119 8.54 -14.42 5.42
CA GLY A 119 9.01 -14.51 6.80
C GLY A 119 8.39 -13.50 7.77
N PHE A 120 7.31 -12.81 7.38
CA PHE A 120 6.56 -11.90 8.23
C PHE A 120 5.14 -12.37 8.50
N GLU A 121 4.63 -12.05 9.69
CA GLU A 121 3.21 -11.92 9.98
C GLU A 121 2.81 -10.49 9.64
N ILE A 122 1.89 -10.32 8.67
CA ILE A 122 1.43 -9.03 8.16
C ILE A 122 -0.05 -8.90 8.52
N ARG A 123 -0.38 -7.98 9.40
CA ARG A 123 -1.76 -7.70 9.82
C ARG A 123 -2.37 -6.64 8.93
N VAL A 124 -3.57 -6.91 8.46
CA VAL A 124 -4.37 -5.97 7.69
C VAL A 124 -5.13 -5.06 8.64
N ARG A 125 -4.92 -3.76 8.54
CA ARG A 125 -5.72 -2.75 9.20
C ARG A 125 -6.50 -1.95 8.19
N HIS A 126 -7.81 -2.02 8.22
CA HIS A 126 -8.68 -1.19 7.40
C HIS A 126 -8.62 0.27 7.86
N THR A 127 -8.23 1.15 6.97
CA THR A 127 -8.02 2.59 7.21
C THR A 127 -8.68 3.41 6.10
N PRO A 128 -10.03 3.35 5.99
CA PRO A 128 -10.76 4.05 4.94
C PRO A 128 -10.63 5.57 5.07
N GLY A 129 -10.88 6.25 3.95
CA GLY A 129 -10.89 7.71 3.89
C GLY A 129 -10.29 8.24 2.61
N HIS A 130 -9.10 7.83 2.22
CA HIS A 130 -8.54 8.12 0.90
C HIS A 130 -9.33 7.36 -0.18
N THR A 131 -9.52 6.05 0.02
CA THR A 131 -10.53 5.23 -0.67
C THR A 131 -11.36 4.47 0.35
N PRO A 132 -12.52 3.88 -0.03
CA PRO A 132 -13.33 3.04 0.86
C PRO A 132 -12.60 1.77 1.33
N GLY A 133 -11.68 1.25 0.53
CA GLY A 133 -10.93 0.02 0.80
C GLY A 133 -9.46 0.26 1.19
N SER A 134 -9.06 1.47 1.50
CA SER A 134 -7.68 1.73 1.95
C SER A 134 -7.33 0.90 3.18
N VAL A 135 -6.15 0.27 3.16
CA VAL A 135 -5.61 -0.52 4.27
C VAL A 135 -4.16 -0.12 4.57
N CYS A 136 -3.76 -0.30 5.83
CA CYS A 136 -2.36 -0.41 6.21
C CYS A 136 -1.99 -1.88 6.38
N TYR A 137 -0.82 -2.27 5.93
CA TYR A 137 -0.20 -3.56 6.21
C TYR A 137 0.83 -3.40 7.32
N VAL A 138 0.58 -4.02 8.46
CA VAL A 138 1.32 -3.79 9.71
C VAL A 138 2.12 -5.03 10.10
N THR A 139 3.38 -4.86 10.43
CA THR A 139 4.26 -5.87 11.03
C THR A 139 4.71 -5.42 12.42
N ASP A 140 5.51 -6.23 13.12
CA ASP A 140 6.02 -5.87 14.45
C ASP A 140 6.99 -4.68 14.44
N GLY A 141 7.62 -4.33 13.31
CA GLY A 141 8.64 -3.26 13.25
C GLY A 141 8.32 -2.12 12.30
N PHE A 142 7.34 -2.30 11.41
CA PHE A 142 7.01 -1.30 10.40
C PHE A 142 5.59 -1.47 9.86
N LEU A 143 5.11 -0.44 9.17
CA LEU A 143 3.88 -0.53 8.40
C LEU A 143 4.03 0.11 7.01
N PHE A 144 3.30 -0.45 6.05
CA PHE A 144 3.00 0.21 4.78
C PHE A 144 1.69 0.97 4.94
N SER A 145 1.76 2.30 4.88
CA SER A 145 0.60 3.16 5.17
C SER A 145 -0.26 3.46 3.93
N GLY A 146 0.20 3.09 2.73
CA GLY A 146 -0.45 3.57 1.51
C GLY A 146 -0.61 5.08 1.57
N ASP A 147 -1.80 5.56 1.22
CA ASP A 147 -2.13 6.97 1.19
C ASP A 147 -2.87 7.46 2.45
N LEU A 148 -2.61 6.84 3.61
CA LEU A 148 -3.10 7.33 4.88
C LEU A 148 -2.23 8.47 5.42
N VAL A 149 -0.93 8.19 5.61
CA VAL A 149 0.04 9.15 6.19
C VAL A 149 1.30 9.16 5.35
N PHE A 150 1.72 10.35 4.95
CA PHE A 150 2.99 10.63 4.32
C PHE A 150 3.89 11.43 5.27
N ARG A 151 5.13 11.62 4.89
CA ARG A 151 6.02 12.50 5.64
C ARG A 151 5.52 13.95 5.57
N ASP A 152 5.15 14.50 6.75
CA ASP A 152 4.64 15.86 6.97
C ASP A 152 3.24 16.15 6.38
N THR A 153 2.54 15.17 5.79
CA THR A 153 1.19 15.33 5.25
C THR A 153 0.38 14.04 5.28
N ILE A 154 -0.82 14.04 4.72
CA ILE A 154 -1.72 12.90 4.59
C ILE A 154 -2.20 12.75 3.16
N GLY A 155 -2.77 11.60 2.82
CA GLY A 155 -3.44 11.38 1.55
C GLY A 155 -4.64 12.31 1.35
N ARG A 156 -4.96 12.60 0.11
CA ARG A 156 -6.17 13.35 -0.23
C ARG A 156 -7.42 12.58 0.21
N HIS A 157 -8.41 13.32 0.66
CA HIS A 157 -9.69 12.77 1.11
C HIS A 157 -10.89 13.55 0.55
N ASP A 158 -10.69 14.15 -0.62
CA ASP A 158 -11.65 15.01 -1.34
C ASP A 158 -12.01 14.47 -2.74
N PHE A 159 -11.65 13.22 -3.06
CA PHE A 159 -12.11 12.53 -4.26
C PHE A 159 -13.59 12.10 -4.11
N PRO A 160 -14.31 11.82 -5.22
CA PRO A 160 -15.73 11.44 -5.16
C PRO A 160 -16.04 10.22 -4.29
N ASN A 161 -15.09 9.27 -4.16
CA ASN A 161 -15.19 8.07 -3.33
C ASN A 161 -14.44 8.17 -2.00
N SER A 162 -13.84 9.32 -1.69
CA SER A 162 -13.17 9.58 -0.43
C SER A 162 -14.15 9.98 0.68
N SER A 163 -13.70 9.87 1.93
CA SER A 163 -14.45 10.27 3.11
C SER A 163 -13.54 10.96 4.12
N SER A 164 -13.71 12.27 4.28
CA SER A 164 -12.95 13.02 5.30
C SER A 164 -13.21 12.51 6.71
N ARG A 165 -14.46 12.08 7.01
CA ARG A 165 -14.80 11.53 8.32
C ARG A 165 -13.98 10.27 8.59
N ASP A 166 -13.98 9.32 7.64
CA ASP A 166 -13.32 8.04 7.82
C ASP A 166 -11.79 8.22 7.81
N MET A 167 -11.27 9.17 7.03
CA MET A 167 -9.86 9.55 7.07
C MET A 167 -9.45 9.99 8.49
N TYR A 168 -10.21 10.87 9.14
CA TYR A 168 -9.89 11.31 10.50
C TYR A 168 -9.99 10.17 11.54
N GLU A 169 -10.92 9.23 11.39
CA GLU A 169 -10.97 8.04 12.25
C GLU A 169 -9.73 7.15 12.04
N SER A 170 -9.33 6.95 10.79
CA SER A 170 -8.11 6.20 10.44
C SER A 170 -6.84 6.86 10.98
N LEU A 171 -6.75 8.19 10.91
CA LEU A 171 -5.64 8.96 11.50
C LEU A 171 -5.62 8.87 13.04
N ARG A 172 -6.77 8.83 13.71
CA ARG A 172 -6.81 8.59 15.17
C ARG A 172 -6.28 7.22 15.53
N TRP A 173 -6.60 6.18 14.74
CA TRP A 173 -5.98 4.88 14.93
C TRP A 173 -4.45 4.96 14.75
N PHE A 174 -3.95 5.61 13.70
CA PHE A 174 -2.51 5.78 13.50
C PHE A 174 -1.82 6.41 14.71
N LEU A 175 -2.46 7.37 15.35
CA LEU A 175 -1.96 8.02 16.57
C LEU A 175 -1.89 7.09 17.80
N THR A 176 -2.49 5.90 17.77
CA THR A 176 -2.38 4.89 18.84
C THR A 176 -1.16 3.98 18.71
N LEU A 177 -0.46 4.02 17.56
CA LEU A 177 0.70 3.19 17.29
C LEU A 177 1.93 3.65 18.08
N GLN A 178 2.94 2.77 18.20
CA GLN A 178 4.19 3.08 18.89
C GLN A 178 5.05 4.05 18.08
N ASP A 179 5.77 4.94 18.76
CA ASP A 179 6.54 6.02 18.14
C ASP A 179 7.69 5.55 17.26
N ASP A 180 8.30 4.42 17.60
CA ASP A 180 9.46 3.83 16.91
C ASP A 180 9.09 2.97 15.70
N LEU A 181 7.80 2.82 15.39
CA LEU A 181 7.35 2.08 14.23
C LEU A 181 7.70 2.84 12.93
N ASP A 182 8.44 2.18 12.05
CA ASP A 182 8.77 2.72 10.73
C ASP A 182 7.51 2.77 9.83
N VAL A 183 7.39 3.85 9.06
CA VAL A 183 6.27 4.06 8.13
C VAL A 183 6.79 4.14 6.70
N TYR A 184 6.32 3.23 5.86
CA TYR A 184 6.60 3.15 4.43
C TYR A 184 5.36 3.61 3.65
N PRO A 185 5.32 4.88 3.21
CA PRO A 185 4.12 5.48 2.61
C PRO A 185 3.98 5.13 1.13
N GLY A 186 2.78 5.37 0.58
CA GLY A 186 2.51 5.27 -0.85
C GLY A 186 3.27 6.32 -1.68
N HIS A 187 3.55 7.48 -1.10
CA HIS A 187 4.31 8.55 -1.75
C HIS A 187 5.33 9.20 -0.81
N GLY A 188 6.43 9.67 -1.42
CA GLY A 188 7.47 10.39 -0.70
C GLY A 188 8.37 9.51 0.17
N PRO A 189 9.21 10.10 1.03
CA PRO A 189 10.18 9.35 1.81
C PRO A 189 9.55 8.66 3.01
N GLN A 190 10.21 7.59 3.48
CA GLN A 190 9.89 6.92 4.74
C GLN A 190 9.92 7.89 5.93
N THR A 191 9.17 7.54 6.97
CA THR A 191 9.07 8.30 8.21
C THR A 191 8.88 7.36 9.41
N THR A 192 8.49 7.88 10.57
CA THR A 192 8.11 7.09 11.75
C THR A 192 6.82 7.65 12.35
N VAL A 193 6.09 6.83 13.09
CA VAL A 193 4.87 7.26 13.79
C VAL A 193 5.17 8.44 14.72
N GLY A 194 6.21 8.35 15.53
CA GLY A 194 6.57 9.41 16.49
C GLY A 194 6.94 10.72 15.82
N ARG A 195 7.67 10.66 14.68
CA ARG A 195 7.97 11.87 13.91
C ARG A 195 6.69 12.53 13.38
N GLU A 196 5.80 11.74 12.79
CA GLU A 196 4.55 12.30 12.23
C GLU A 196 3.63 12.82 13.34
N ARG A 197 3.51 12.13 14.47
CA ARG A 197 2.78 12.65 15.64
C ARG A 197 3.30 14.01 16.10
N ALA A 198 4.62 14.22 16.05
CA ALA A 198 5.25 15.45 16.51
C ALA A 198 5.21 16.60 15.49
N ARG A 199 5.19 16.33 14.19
CA ARG A 199 5.44 17.33 13.14
C ARG A 199 4.31 17.49 12.13
N ASN A 200 3.55 16.42 11.84
CA ASN A 200 2.50 16.43 10.85
C ASN A 200 1.31 17.28 11.35
N GLU A 201 1.03 18.38 10.69
CA GLU A 201 0.00 19.34 11.12
C GLU A 201 -1.40 18.72 11.16
N TRP A 202 -1.71 17.78 10.25
CA TRP A 202 -2.97 17.06 10.23
C TRP A 202 -3.17 16.18 11.46
N LEU A 203 -2.12 15.47 11.87
CA LEU A 203 -2.16 14.62 13.07
C LEU A 203 -2.19 15.45 14.35
N ARG A 204 -1.44 16.54 14.41
CA ARG A 204 -1.41 17.46 15.56
C ARG A 204 -2.76 18.16 15.79
N ALA A 205 -3.53 18.36 14.75
CA ALA A 205 -4.87 18.95 14.87
C ALA A 205 -5.91 17.97 15.47
N LEU A 206 -5.57 16.69 15.65
CA LEU A 206 -6.44 15.67 16.20
C LEU A 206 -6.18 15.35 17.69
N VAL A 207 -5.14 15.93 18.27
CA VAL A 207 -4.69 15.68 19.66
C VAL A 207 -5.14 16.77 20.62
#